data_7e3ef76c9dc0ee7a5b5b5bb50f521c1a
#
_entry.id   7e3ef76c9dc0ee7a5b5b5bb50f521c1a
#
_cell.length_a   1.000
_cell.length_b   1.000
_cell.length_c   1.000
_cell.angle_alpha   90.00
_cell.angle_beta   90.00
_cell.angle_gamma   90.00
#
_symmetry.space_group_name_H-M   'P 1'
#
loop_
_entity.id
_entity.type
_entity.pdbx_description
1 polymer ?
#
loop_
_entity_poly.entity_id
_entity_poly.type
_entity_poly.pdbx_seq_one_letter_code
_entity_poly.pdbx_strand_id
1 'polypeptide(L)'
;MPIYMDRHDVSEAVTAEIVAQIHQEDLKIQHKYGCRGLTYWFDDARKTAFCLVEAPNKNAITEMHAQAHGEVPHQIIEVDATIVESFLGRIEDPEKAQNTDLNIINDPAFRIIMVVNIEHHSFADSDPFASITKVQHVYKQIIAILESFNGNIVQHNEDGFLISFRTVTEAVLSALKIHENYRGFRAQYQINFTELSIGLHAGIPVTDKKSIFEDTISLAQRMCFISTAVVVISTEVKQLFESENLGKVINPNQIHVLTPPEEEFITNYMAFIEKEWKNTELKVEDFEKNIGISKSKLYREMIRLTGKSPNVFLLYYRLRKSLQLLQKQKENVSEVAFDSGFNSPSYYAKCFRKKYGIMPSELVPQ
;
A
#
# COMPACT_ATOMS: atom_id res chain seq x y z
N MET A 1 -16.85 -16.41 -13.80
CA MET A 1 -16.09 -17.32 -12.90
C MET A 1 -15.13 -16.48 -12.08
N PRO A 2 -14.65 -16.97 -10.92
CA PRO A 2 -13.57 -16.31 -10.19
C PRO A 2 -12.29 -16.20 -11.03
N ILE A 3 -11.51 -15.16 -10.79
CA ILE A 3 -10.21 -14.95 -11.41
C ILE A 3 -9.14 -15.16 -10.34
N TYR A 4 -8.11 -15.87 -10.71
CA TYR A 4 -6.99 -16.19 -9.83
C TYR A 4 -5.69 -15.69 -10.45
N MET A 5 -4.78 -15.29 -9.58
CA MET A 5 -3.40 -15.05 -9.95
C MET A 5 -2.52 -16.06 -9.22
N ASP A 6 -1.72 -16.77 -9.95
CA ASP A 6 -0.77 -17.74 -9.40
C ASP A 6 0.67 -17.25 -9.52
N ARG A 7 1.56 -17.91 -8.79
CA ARG A 7 3.00 -17.64 -8.76
C ARG A 7 3.79 -18.92 -8.98
N HIS A 8 4.76 -18.80 -9.86
CA HIS A 8 5.80 -19.81 -10.10
C HIS A 8 7.17 -19.20 -9.83
N ASP A 9 7.95 -19.81 -8.92
CA ASP A 9 9.36 -19.51 -8.76
C ASP A 9 10.12 -20.49 -9.67
N VAL A 10 10.82 -19.95 -10.66
CA VAL A 10 11.43 -20.74 -11.72
C VAL A 10 12.95 -20.78 -11.59
N SER A 11 13.59 -21.78 -12.21
CA SER A 11 15.05 -21.92 -12.18
C SER A 11 15.74 -20.85 -13.05
N GLU A 12 17.03 -20.64 -12.81
CA GLU A 12 17.89 -19.71 -13.60
C GLU A 12 17.89 -20.04 -15.10
N ALA A 13 17.67 -21.29 -15.49
CA ALA A 13 17.63 -21.72 -16.87
C ALA A 13 16.35 -21.34 -17.62
N VAL A 14 15.29 -20.91 -16.92
CA VAL A 14 14.01 -20.53 -17.53
C VAL A 14 14.12 -19.15 -18.15
N THR A 15 13.72 -19.05 -19.42
CA THR A 15 13.68 -17.81 -20.21
C THR A 15 12.24 -17.42 -20.53
N ALA A 16 12.05 -16.21 -21.06
CA ALA A 16 10.72 -15.73 -21.48
C ALA A 16 10.08 -16.64 -22.55
N GLU A 17 10.90 -17.22 -23.44
CA GLU A 17 10.43 -18.17 -24.47
C GLU A 17 9.92 -19.47 -23.84
N ILE A 18 10.61 -19.99 -22.83
CA ILE A 18 10.20 -21.21 -22.10
C ILE A 18 8.87 -20.94 -21.37
N VAL A 19 8.74 -19.79 -20.69
CA VAL A 19 7.47 -19.42 -20.03
C VAL A 19 6.34 -19.29 -21.04
N ALA A 20 6.59 -18.67 -22.21
CA ALA A 20 5.60 -18.58 -23.27
C ALA A 20 5.19 -19.95 -23.82
N GLN A 21 6.13 -20.90 -23.95
CA GLN A 21 5.83 -22.29 -24.35
C GLN A 21 4.96 -22.99 -23.31
N ILE A 22 5.31 -22.88 -22.03
CA ILE A 22 4.55 -23.45 -20.90
C ILE A 22 3.12 -22.89 -20.90
N HIS A 23 2.98 -21.57 -21.05
CA HIS A 23 1.65 -20.94 -21.12
C HIS A 23 0.82 -21.45 -22.32
N GLN A 24 1.44 -21.69 -23.47
CA GLN A 24 0.75 -22.30 -24.60
C GLN A 24 0.29 -23.75 -24.34
N GLU A 25 1.04 -24.53 -23.58
CA GLU A 25 0.60 -25.88 -23.18
C GLU A 25 -0.67 -25.81 -22.28
N ASP A 26 -0.71 -24.84 -21.36
CA ASP A 26 -1.92 -24.58 -20.56
C ASP A 26 -3.12 -24.25 -21.44
N LEU A 27 -2.97 -23.33 -22.40
CA LEU A 27 -4.04 -22.91 -23.29
C LEU A 27 -4.60 -24.06 -24.13
N LYS A 28 -3.78 -25.07 -24.48
CA LYS A 28 -4.24 -26.25 -25.25
C LYS A 28 -5.20 -27.14 -24.45
N ILE A 29 -5.03 -27.25 -23.13
CA ILE A 29 -5.79 -28.19 -22.30
C ILE A 29 -6.76 -27.52 -21.32
N GLN A 30 -6.71 -26.19 -21.16
CA GLN A 30 -7.50 -25.41 -20.20
C GLN A 30 -8.99 -25.75 -20.19
N HIS A 31 -9.58 -26.05 -21.37
CA HIS A 31 -10.99 -26.40 -21.52
C HIS A 31 -11.39 -27.68 -20.76
N LYS A 32 -10.46 -28.62 -20.54
CA LYS A 32 -10.71 -29.88 -19.80
C LYS A 32 -10.93 -29.63 -18.31
N TYR A 33 -10.42 -28.52 -17.79
CA TYR A 33 -10.49 -28.11 -16.38
C TYR A 33 -11.47 -26.97 -16.14
N GLY A 34 -12.17 -26.52 -17.19
CA GLY A 34 -13.05 -25.36 -17.14
C GLY A 34 -12.29 -24.06 -16.84
N CYS A 35 -11.02 -24.01 -17.17
CA CYS A 35 -10.15 -22.86 -17.02
C CYS A 35 -10.08 -22.04 -18.31
N ARG A 36 -9.74 -20.74 -18.17
CA ARG A 36 -9.39 -19.82 -19.26
C ARG A 36 -8.17 -19.00 -18.85
N GLY A 37 -7.01 -19.28 -19.45
CA GLY A 37 -5.82 -18.44 -19.31
C GLY A 37 -6.07 -17.06 -19.92
N LEU A 38 -5.78 -16.00 -19.17
CA LEU A 38 -5.98 -14.62 -19.60
C LEU A 38 -4.68 -13.98 -20.07
N THR A 39 -3.64 -14.05 -19.25
CA THR A 39 -2.30 -13.54 -19.55
C THR A 39 -1.30 -14.00 -18.50
N TYR A 40 0.00 -13.71 -18.73
CA TYR A 40 1.06 -13.98 -17.77
C TYR A 40 2.06 -12.82 -17.70
N TRP A 41 2.84 -12.78 -16.63
CA TRP A 41 3.99 -11.89 -16.43
C TRP A 41 5.22 -12.71 -16.11
N PHE A 42 6.36 -12.31 -16.63
CA PHE A 42 7.63 -12.96 -16.33
C PHE A 42 8.68 -11.92 -15.94
N ASP A 43 9.39 -12.19 -14.86
CA ASP A 43 10.51 -11.41 -14.38
C ASP A 43 11.79 -12.26 -14.45
N ASP A 44 12.58 -12.02 -15.49
CA ASP A 44 13.84 -12.74 -15.70
C ASP A 44 14.86 -12.44 -14.61
N ALA A 45 14.89 -11.23 -14.08
CA ALA A 45 15.84 -10.84 -13.04
C ALA A 45 15.53 -11.48 -11.66
N ARG A 46 14.23 -11.76 -11.39
CA ARG A 46 13.78 -12.37 -10.13
C ARG A 46 13.38 -13.83 -10.27
N LYS A 47 13.46 -14.36 -11.49
CA LYS A 47 13.05 -15.74 -11.82
C LYS A 47 11.68 -16.10 -11.27
N THR A 48 10.70 -15.22 -11.52
CA THR A 48 9.31 -15.42 -11.12
C THR A 48 8.37 -15.25 -12.31
N ALA A 49 7.38 -16.13 -12.42
CA ALA A 49 6.28 -16.00 -13.37
C ALA A 49 4.94 -15.94 -12.62
N PHE A 50 3.98 -15.22 -13.18
CA PHE A 50 2.63 -15.09 -12.65
C PHE A 50 1.65 -15.30 -13.79
N CYS A 51 0.65 -16.18 -13.61
CA CYS A 51 -0.42 -16.37 -14.57
C CYS A 51 -1.73 -15.79 -14.03
N LEU A 52 -2.53 -15.21 -14.89
CA LEU A 52 -3.88 -14.79 -14.60
C LEU A 52 -4.85 -15.75 -15.28
N VAL A 53 -5.68 -16.42 -14.48
CA VAL A 53 -6.54 -17.52 -14.96
C VAL A 53 -7.95 -17.35 -14.40
N GLU A 54 -8.95 -17.42 -15.26
CA GLU A 54 -10.34 -17.61 -14.86
C GLU A 54 -10.59 -19.11 -14.68
N ALA A 55 -11.04 -19.52 -13.48
CA ALA A 55 -11.20 -20.94 -13.14
C ALA A 55 -12.33 -21.18 -12.14
N PRO A 56 -12.92 -22.40 -12.07
CA PRO A 56 -13.94 -22.71 -11.09
C PRO A 56 -13.42 -22.71 -9.64
N ASN A 57 -12.16 -23.07 -9.43
CA ASN A 57 -11.47 -23.09 -8.14
C ASN A 57 -9.94 -23.23 -8.33
N LYS A 58 -9.18 -23.10 -7.25
CA LYS A 58 -7.71 -23.22 -7.25
C LYS A 58 -7.21 -24.62 -7.67
N ASN A 59 -7.94 -25.68 -7.30
CA ASN A 59 -7.54 -27.06 -7.66
C ASN A 59 -7.55 -27.26 -9.17
N ALA A 60 -8.53 -26.71 -9.89
CA ALA A 60 -8.61 -26.80 -11.34
C ALA A 60 -7.36 -26.20 -12.02
N ILE A 61 -6.83 -25.08 -11.47
CA ILE A 61 -5.58 -24.47 -11.96
C ILE A 61 -4.38 -25.41 -11.70
N THR A 62 -4.27 -25.93 -10.47
CA THR A 62 -3.19 -26.85 -10.09
C THR A 62 -3.20 -28.11 -10.96
N GLU A 63 -4.35 -28.72 -11.20
CA GLU A 63 -4.51 -29.89 -12.04
C GLU A 63 -4.20 -29.60 -13.51
N MET A 64 -4.62 -28.43 -14.02
CA MET A 64 -4.31 -28.00 -15.39
C MET A 64 -2.78 -27.88 -15.59
N HIS A 65 -2.08 -27.15 -14.73
CA HIS A 65 -0.62 -26.99 -14.81
C HIS A 65 0.11 -28.34 -14.66
N ALA A 66 -0.29 -29.17 -13.69
CA ALA A 66 0.30 -30.51 -13.50
C ALA A 66 0.18 -31.39 -14.75
N GLN A 67 -0.96 -31.34 -15.47
CA GLN A 67 -1.19 -32.12 -16.67
C GLN A 67 -0.55 -31.50 -17.93
N ALA A 68 -0.46 -30.16 -18.00
CA ALA A 68 0.09 -29.47 -19.16
C ALA A 68 1.61 -29.64 -19.27
N HIS A 69 2.32 -29.39 -18.17
CA HIS A 69 3.79 -29.30 -18.16
C HIS A 69 4.45 -29.77 -16.86
N GLY A 70 3.67 -30.10 -15.82
CA GLY A 70 4.18 -30.63 -14.55
C GLY A 70 4.63 -29.58 -13.53
N GLU A 71 4.76 -28.32 -13.90
CA GLU A 71 5.15 -27.23 -13.00
C GLU A 71 3.92 -26.64 -12.31
N VAL A 72 3.70 -27.00 -11.04
CA VAL A 72 2.55 -26.51 -10.28
C VAL A 72 2.86 -25.17 -9.61
N PRO A 73 1.85 -24.29 -9.43
CA PRO A 73 2.03 -23.01 -8.76
C PRO A 73 2.47 -23.15 -7.30
N HIS A 74 3.40 -22.31 -6.86
CA HIS A 74 3.80 -22.19 -5.46
C HIS A 74 2.72 -21.55 -4.60
N GLN A 75 1.95 -20.63 -5.18
CA GLN A 75 0.86 -19.91 -4.51
C GLN A 75 -0.22 -19.50 -5.50
N ILE A 76 -1.48 -19.51 -5.04
CA ILE A 76 -2.64 -19.06 -5.83
C ILE A 76 -3.53 -18.19 -4.94
N ILE A 77 -3.84 -16.99 -5.39
CA ILE A 77 -4.80 -16.08 -4.74
C ILE A 77 -5.96 -15.77 -5.68
N GLU A 78 -7.17 -15.56 -5.12
CA GLU A 78 -8.30 -15.00 -5.86
C GLU A 78 -8.14 -13.50 -5.97
N VAL A 79 -8.40 -12.93 -7.14
CA VAL A 79 -8.20 -11.51 -7.44
C VAL A 79 -9.38 -10.92 -8.19
N ASP A 80 -9.53 -9.60 -8.08
CA ASP A 80 -10.44 -8.83 -8.93
C ASP A 80 -9.67 -8.33 -10.17
N ALA A 81 -10.24 -8.53 -11.37
CA ALA A 81 -9.60 -8.15 -12.62
C ALA A 81 -9.29 -6.65 -12.71
N THR A 82 -10.22 -5.80 -12.24
CA THR A 82 -10.04 -4.34 -12.24
C THR A 82 -8.88 -3.93 -11.34
N ILE A 83 -8.72 -4.61 -10.21
CA ILE A 83 -7.60 -4.38 -9.29
C ILE A 83 -6.28 -4.83 -9.93
N VAL A 84 -6.26 -6.00 -10.58
CA VAL A 84 -5.06 -6.47 -11.31
C VAL A 84 -4.68 -5.47 -12.40
N GLU A 85 -5.64 -5.03 -13.21
CA GLU A 85 -5.41 -4.05 -14.27
C GLU A 85 -4.85 -2.73 -13.73
N SER A 86 -5.39 -2.23 -12.61
CA SER A 86 -4.92 -0.99 -11.99
C SER A 86 -3.49 -1.06 -11.46
N PHE A 87 -3.03 -2.24 -11.00
CA PHE A 87 -1.64 -2.46 -10.59
C PHE A 87 -0.70 -2.75 -11.74
N LEU A 88 -1.12 -3.64 -12.65
CA LEU A 88 -0.24 -4.25 -13.64
C LEU A 88 -0.46 -3.72 -15.07
N GLY A 89 -1.55 -2.98 -15.29
CA GLY A 89 -1.84 -2.27 -16.55
C GLY A 89 -2.47 -3.14 -17.63
N ARG A 90 -2.78 -4.43 -17.36
CA ARG A 90 -3.46 -5.31 -18.30
C ARG A 90 -4.06 -6.55 -17.60
N ILE A 91 -5.04 -7.16 -18.26
CA ILE A 91 -5.67 -8.44 -17.87
C ILE A 91 -5.73 -9.43 -19.03
N GLU A 92 -5.23 -9.04 -20.21
CA GLU A 92 -5.15 -9.87 -21.41
C GLU A 92 -3.75 -9.75 -22.03
N ASP A 93 -3.42 -10.64 -22.92
CA ASP A 93 -2.13 -10.59 -23.63
C ASP A 93 -1.97 -9.28 -24.40
N PRO A 94 -0.79 -8.66 -24.36
CA PRO A 94 -0.53 -7.44 -25.12
C PRO A 94 -0.62 -7.72 -26.64
N GLU A 95 -1.12 -6.75 -27.41
CA GLU A 95 -1.29 -6.87 -28.88
C GLU A 95 -0.04 -7.38 -29.62
N LYS A 96 1.14 -7.01 -29.13
CA LYS A 96 2.42 -7.46 -29.70
C LYS A 96 2.60 -8.98 -29.64
N ALA A 97 2.02 -9.64 -28.63
CA ALA A 97 2.14 -11.08 -28.44
C ALA A 97 1.01 -11.85 -29.17
N GLN A 98 -0.14 -11.23 -29.42
CA GLN A 98 -1.32 -11.89 -29.99
C GLN A 98 -1.14 -12.36 -31.43
N ASN A 99 -0.20 -11.76 -32.19
CA ASN A 99 0.02 -12.03 -33.63
C ASN A 99 1.31 -12.78 -33.89
N THR A 100 1.89 -13.47 -32.93
CA THR A 100 3.10 -14.27 -33.05
C THR A 100 2.81 -15.76 -32.84
N ASP A 101 3.63 -16.64 -33.40
CA ASP A 101 3.50 -18.11 -33.20
C ASP A 101 3.69 -18.50 -31.73
N LEU A 102 4.38 -17.65 -30.96
CA LEU A 102 4.62 -17.80 -29.53
C LEU A 102 4.45 -16.45 -28.85
N ASN A 103 3.52 -16.35 -27.90
CA ASN A 103 3.23 -15.12 -27.15
C ASN A 103 4.33 -14.85 -26.11
N ILE A 104 5.49 -14.34 -26.55
CA ILE A 104 6.59 -14.02 -25.66
C ILE A 104 6.34 -12.68 -24.98
N ILE A 105 6.09 -12.72 -23.67
CA ILE A 105 5.85 -11.54 -22.82
C ILE A 105 6.99 -11.44 -21.81
N ASN A 106 7.86 -10.45 -21.99
CA ASN A 106 8.90 -10.10 -21.02
C ASN A 106 8.48 -8.80 -20.31
N ASP A 107 7.54 -8.91 -19.39
CA ASP A 107 6.98 -7.82 -18.59
C ASP A 107 6.88 -8.30 -17.15
N PRO A 108 7.68 -7.77 -16.22
CA PRO A 108 7.66 -8.19 -14.83
C PRO A 108 6.37 -7.74 -14.14
N ALA A 109 5.86 -8.57 -13.22
CA ALA A 109 4.77 -8.18 -12.32
C ALA A 109 5.26 -7.40 -11.09
N PHE A 110 6.55 -7.24 -10.91
CA PHE A 110 7.14 -6.45 -9.83
C PHE A 110 6.77 -4.97 -9.96
N ARG A 111 6.38 -4.34 -8.85
CA ARG A 111 5.98 -2.93 -8.83
C ARG A 111 6.58 -2.20 -7.63
N ILE A 112 6.75 -0.88 -7.81
CA ILE A 112 6.96 0.03 -6.69
C ILE A 112 5.60 0.57 -6.29
N ILE A 113 5.21 0.29 -5.06
CA ILE A 113 3.93 0.76 -4.49
C ILE A 113 4.20 2.01 -3.68
N MET A 114 3.49 3.09 -4.03
CA MET A 114 3.50 4.34 -3.29
C MET A 114 2.16 4.53 -2.59
N VAL A 115 2.21 4.89 -1.32
CA VAL A 115 1.06 5.39 -0.57
C VAL A 115 1.30 6.86 -0.27
N VAL A 116 0.38 7.70 -0.71
CA VAL A 116 0.32 9.12 -0.34
C VAL A 116 -0.82 9.27 0.65
N ASN A 117 -0.51 9.65 1.89
CA ASN A 117 -1.49 9.88 2.93
C ASN A 117 -1.60 11.38 3.22
N ILE A 118 -2.83 11.89 3.27
CA ILE A 118 -3.16 13.28 3.59
C ILE A 118 -3.99 13.27 4.85
N GLU A 119 -3.37 13.60 5.98
CA GLU A 119 -4.04 13.61 7.28
C GLU A 119 -4.56 15.01 7.61
N HIS A 120 -5.84 15.10 7.97
CA HIS A 120 -6.43 16.34 8.50
C HIS A 120 -6.09 16.51 9.98
N HIS A 121 -5.48 17.64 10.34
CA HIS A 121 -5.12 17.94 11.73
C HIS A 121 -6.11 18.84 12.42
N SER A 122 -6.90 19.62 11.68
CA SER A 122 -7.87 20.53 12.25
C SER A 122 -9.00 20.80 11.25
N PHE A 123 -10.21 20.87 11.76
CA PHE A 123 -11.41 21.32 11.05
C PHE A 123 -11.87 22.69 11.57
N ALA A 124 -11.07 23.34 12.42
CA ALA A 124 -11.43 24.60 13.09
C ALA A 124 -11.22 25.84 12.20
N ASP A 125 -11.00 25.69 10.90
CA ASP A 125 -10.88 26.82 10.00
C ASP A 125 -12.20 27.59 9.88
N SER A 126 -12.09 28.91 9.86
CA SER A 126 -13.21 29.85 9.83
C SER A 126 -14.06 29.79 8.55
N ASP A 127 -13.59 29.07 7.51
CA ASP A 127 -14.32 28.84 6.25
C ASP A 127 -14.13 27.41 5.77
N PRO A 128 -15.09 26.50 6.08
CA PRO A 128 -15.05 25.11 5.63
C PRO A 128 -15.03 24.96 4.09
N PHE A 129 -15.71 25.85 3.37
CA PHE A 129 -15.79 25.80 1.91
C PHE A 129 -14.44 26.13 1.25
N ALA A 130 -13.75 27.17 1.75
CA ALA A 130 -12.41 27.51 1.32
C ALA A 130 -11.41 26.39 1.60
N SER A 131 -11.54 25.69 2.72
CA SER A 131 -10.70 24.55 3.10
C SER A 131 -10.90 23.37 2.15
N ILE A 132 -12.13 23.02 1.80
CA ILE A 132 -12.45 21.95 0.82
C ILE A 132 -11.86 22.28 -0.53
N THR A 133 -12.01 23.53 -1.02
CA THR A 133 -11.47 23.95 -2.32
C THR A 133 -9.94 23.85 -2.36
N LYS A 134 -9.26 24.24 -1.28
CA LYS A 134 -7.80 24.13 -1.16
C LYS A 134 -7.35 22.67 -1.20
N VAL A 135 -8.02 21.77 -0.47
CA VAL A 135 -7.72 20.34 -0.47
C VAL A 135 -7.92 19.76 -1.87
N GLN A 136 -9.04 20.04 -2.53
CA GLN A 136 -9.29 19.58 -3.91
C GLN A 136 -8.20 20.05 -4.90
N HIS A 137 -7.67 21.27 -4.71
CA HIS A 137 -6.57 21.75 -5.52
C HIS A 137 -5.28 20.94 -5.30
N VAL A 138 -4.96 20.59 -4.05
CA VAL A 138 -3.82 19.70 -3.73
C VAL A 138 -3.99 18.35 -4.41
N TYR A 139 -5.18 17.75 -4.36
CA TYR A 139 -5.45 16.46 -5.01
C TYR A 139 -5.24 16.53 -6.53
N LYS A 140 -5.76 17.58 -7.20
CA LYS A 140 -5.56 17.79 -8.64
C LYS A 140 -4.09 17.91 -9.02
N GLN A 141 -3.30 18.61 -8.20
CA GLN A 141 -1.87 18.74 -8.44
C GLN A 141 -1.14 17.40 -8.27
N ILE A 142 -1.50 16.61 -7.24
CA ILE A 142 -0.93 15.27 -7.03
C ILE A 142 -1.25 14.37 -8.24
N ILE A 143 -2.49 14.33 -8.70
CA ILE A 143 -2.90 13.54 -9.87
C ILE A 143 -2.08 13.93 -11.10
N ALA A 144 -1.96 15.21 -11.40
CA ALA A 144 -1.19 15.70 -12.56
C ALA A 144 0.31 15.31 -12.47
N ILE A 145 0.89 15.31 -11.26
CA ILE A 145 2.27 14.85 -11.07
C ILE A 145 2.34 13.34 -11.31
N LEU A 146 1.45 12.55 -10.71
CA LEU A 146 1.44 11.09 -10.87
C LEU A 146 1.33 10.69 -12.35
N GLU A 147 0.43 11.33 -13.10
CA GLU A 147 0.28 11.12 -14.54
C GLU A 147 1.56 11.48 -15.32
N SER A 148 2.24 12.59 -14.96
CA SER A 148 3.49 13.00 -15.61
C SER A 148 4.68 12.07 -15.36
N PHE A 149 4.60 11.21 -14.33
CA PHE A 149 5.59 10.18 -13.98
C PHE A 149 5.07 8.75 -14.23
N ASN A 150 4.06 8.56 -15.06
CA ASN A 150 3.49 7.25 -15.42
C ASN A 150 3.02 6.42 -14.20
N GLY A 151 2.56 7.07 -13.14
CA GLY A 151 2.00 6.42 -11.96
C GLY A 151 0.56 5.96 -12.20
N ASN A 152 0.30 4.67 -12.06
CA ASN A 152 -1.05 4.12 -12.12
C ASN A 152 -1.75 4.30 -10.78
N ILE A 153 -2.80 5.12 -10.74
CA ILE A 153 -3.61 5.33 -9.53
C ILE A 153 -4.53 4.12 -9.36
N VAL A 154 -4.20 3.27 -8.37
CA VAL A 154 -4.97 2.06 -8.04
C VAL A 154 -6.21 2.41 -7.22
N GLN A 155 -6.04 3.29 -6.24
CA GLN A 155 -7.11 3.76 -5.37
C GLN A 155 -6.87 5.21 -4.99
N HIS A 156 -7.97 5.96 -4.92
CA HIS A 156 -8.00 7.33 -4.46
C HIS A 156 -9.23 7.56 -3.59
N ASN A 157 -9.05 8.16 -2.43
CA ASN A 157 -10.11 8.55 -1.52
C ASN A 157 -9.73 9.83 -0.75
N GLU A 158 -10.56 10.25 0.20
CA GLU A 158 -10.33 11.46 1.02
C GLU A 158 -9.07 11.39 1.90
N ASP A 159 -8.54 10.19 2.18
CA ASP A 159 -7.34 9.98 2.98
C ASP A 159 -6.05 9.98 2.14
N GLY A 160 -6.15 9.91 0.79
CA GLY A 160 -5.00 9.92 -0.11
C GLY A 160 -5.06 8.96 -1.29
N PHE A 161 -3.89 8.43 -1.69
CA PHE A 161 -3.71 7.66 -2.92
C PHE A 161 -2.91 6.39 -2.67
N LEU A 162 -3.29 5.33 -3.39
CA LEU A 162 -2.49 4.13 -3.60
C LEU A 162 -2.07 4.10 -5.07
N ILE A 163 -0.79 4.03 -5.34
CA ILE A 163 -0.23 4.16 -6.68
C ILE A 163 0.75 3.02 -6.96
N SER A 164 0.74 2.53 -8.18
CA SER A 164 1.67 1.53 -8.71
C SER A 164 2.58 2.14 -9.78
N PHE A 165 3.89 1.87 -9.71
CA PHE A 165 4.88 2.27 -10.70
C PHE A 165 5.64 1.06 -11.22
N ARG A 166 6.03 1.13 -12.51
CA ARG A 166 6.90 0.12 -13.14
C ARG A 166 8.37 0.35 -12.81
N THR A 167 8.80 1.61 -12.70
CA THR A 167 10.20 1.97 -12.45
C THR A 167 10.37 2.66 -11.10
N VAL A 168 11.46 2.38 -10.42
CA VAL A 168 11.76 3.02 -9.12
C VAL A 168 12.10 4.50 -9.32
N THR A 169 12.71 4.86 -10.43
CA THR A 169 13.08 6.23 -10.75
C THR A 169 11.85 7.15 -10.82
N GLU A 170 10.81 6.73 -11.56
CA GLU A 170 9.55 7.48 -11.66
C GLU A 170 8.87 7.61 -10.29
N ALA A 171 8.81 6.52 -9.52
CA ALA A 171 8.22 6.52 -8.19
C ALA A 171 8.90 7.50 -7.23
N VAL A 172 10.24 7.45 -7.12
CA VAL A 172 10.99 8.31 -6.20
C VAL A 172 10.94 9.77 -6.63
N LEU A 173 11.09 10.06 -7.93
CA LEU A 173 11.06 11.44 -8.44
C LEU A 173 9.67 12.06 -8.30
N SER A 174 8.60 11.29 -8.55
CA SER A 174 7.23 11.79 -8.33
C SER A 174 6.95 12.08 -6.85
N ALA A 175 7.41 11.23 -5.92
CA ALA A 175 7.29 11.48 -4.48
C ALA A 175 7.96 12.78 -4.05
N LEU A 176 9.18 13.02 -4.52
CA LEU A 176 9.91 14.27 -4.26
C LEU A 176 9.18 15.48 -4.85
N LYS A 177 8.63 15.36 -6.07
CA LYS A 177 7.89 16.42 -6.72
C LYS A 177 6.59 16.75 -6.00
N ILE A 178 5.84 15.72 -5.55
CA ILE A 178 4.64 15.89 -4.73
C ILE A 178 4.99 16.63 -3.43
N HIS A 179 6.05 16.22 -2.74
CA HIS A 179 6.50 16.88 -1.50
C HIS A 179 6.87 18.35 -1.73
N GLU A 180 7.67 18.63 -2.76
CA GLU A 180 8.06 20.00 -3.12
C GLU A 180 6.85 20.90 -3.38
N ASN A 181 5.93 20.43 -4.24
CA ASN A 181 4.73 21.19 -4.60
C ASN A 181 3.82 21.41 -3.39
N TYR A 182 3.63 20.37 -2.56
CA TYR A 182 2.82 20.50 -1.36
C TYR A 182 3.41 21.50 -0.36
N ARG A 183 4.74 21.52 -0.19
CA ARG A 183 5.44 22.51 0.66
C ARG A 183 5.24 23.93 0.12
N GLY A 184 5.37 24.14 -1.18
CA GLY A 184 5.11 25.42 -1.82
C GLY A 184 3.66 25.89 -1.63
N PHE A 185 2.72 24.97 -1.83
CA PHE A 185 1.29 25.22 -1.67
C PHE A 185 0.93 25.58 -0.23
N ARG A 186 1.46 24.84 0.77
CA ARG A 186 1.27 25.17 2.19
C ARG A 186 1.75 26.57 2.54
N ALA A 187 2.91 26.98 2.03
CA ALA A 187 3.47 28.31 2.26
C ALA A 187 2.60 29.40 1.61
N GLN A 188 2.18 29.21 0.36
CA GLN A 188 1.38 30.19 -0.39
C GLN A 188 -0.02 30.42 0.21
N TYR A 189 -0.70 29.34 0.62
CA TYR A 189 -2.10 29.38 1.08
C TYR A 189 -2.24 29.28 2.58
N GLN A 190 -1.14 29.32 3.34
CA GLN A 190 -1.09 29.20 4.80
C GLN A 190 -1.87 28.00 5.35
N ILE A 191 -1.74 26.85 4.68
CA ILE A 191 -2.44 25.61 5.06
C ILE A 191 -1.73 24.94 6.22
N ASN A 192 -2.39 24.92 7.39
CA ASN A 192 -1.88 24.28 8.61
C ASN A 192 -2.77 23.12 9.09
N PHE A 193 -3.84 22.81 8.34
CA PHE A 193 -4.85 21.83 8.74
C PHE A 193 -4.65 20.44 8.11
N THR A 194 -3.69 20.28 7.20
CA THR A 194 -3.35 18.98 6.60
C THR A 194 -1.86 18.67 6.72
N GLU A 195 -1.52 17.40 6.80
CA GLU A 195 -0.15 16.89 6.74
C GLU A 195 -0.05 15.82 5.66
N LEU A 196 1.01 15.88 4.88
CA LEU A 196 1.33 14.92 3.82
C LEU A 196 2.40 13.94 4.32
N SER A 197 2.19 12.66 4.08
CA SER A 197 3.22 11.63 4.24
C SER A 197 3.19 10.66 3.05
N ILE A 198 4.36 10.20 2.62
CA ILE A 198 4.52 9.33 1.46
C ILE A 198 5.41 8.15 1.84
N GLY A 199 4.90 6.94 1.64
CA GLY A 199 5.64 5.70 1.84
C GLY A 199 5.82 4.96 0.52
N LEU A 200 7.05 4.45 0.25
CA LEU A 200 7.35 3.65 -0.95
C LEU A 200 7.98 2.33 -0.56
N HIS A 201 7.41 1.25 -1.06
CA HIS A 201 7.99 -0.09 -0.97
C HIS A 201 7.85 -0.83 -2.31
N ALA A 202 8.71 -1.80 -2.53
CA ALA A 202 8.74 -2.59 -3.76
C ALA A 202 8.33 -4.03 -3.48
N GLY A 203 7.71 -4.70 -4.44
CA GLY A 203 7.33 -6.10 -4.25
C GLY A 203 6.61 -6.74 -5.42
N ILE A 204 6.24 -8.00 -5.20
CA ILE A 204 5.55 -8.88 -6.15
C ILE A 204 4.06 -9.03 -5.79
N PRO A 205 3.18 -9.32 -6.76
CA PRO A 205 1.73 -9.34 -6.52
C PRO A 205 1.25 -10.50 -5.64
N VAL A 206 1.88 -11.67 -5.70
CA VAL A 206 1.44 -12.88 -5.00
C VAL A 206 2.50 -13.33 -4.00
N THR A 207 2.14 -13.31 -2.72
CA THR A 207 2.94 -13.82 -1.60
C THR A 207 2.15 -14.89 -0.83
N ASP A 208 2.50 -15.20 0.40
CA ASP A 208 1.72 -16.05 1.29
C ASP A 208 0.41 -15.39 1.80
N LYS A 209 0.17 -14.14 1.44
CA LYS A 209 -1.02 -13.36 1.79
C LYS A 209 -2.20 -13.65 0.86
N LYS A 210 -3.36 -13.12 1.23
CA LYS A 210 -4.62 -13.38 0.53
C LYS A 210 -4.91 -12.37 -0.58
N SER A 211 -4.33 -11.17 -0.49
CA SER A 211 -4.60 -10.07 -1.41
C SER A 211 -3.37 -9.71 -2.22
N ILE A 212 -3.59 -9.21 -3.43
CA ILE A 212 -2.52 -8.76 -4.34
C ILE A 212 -1.70 -7.62 -3.69
N PHE A 213 -0.38 -7.73 -3.72
CA PHE A 213 0.57 -6.78 -3.11
C PHE A 213 0.36 -6.48 -1.62
N GLU A 214 -0.31 -7.37 -0.85
CA GLU A 214 -0.73 -7.09 0.54
C GLU A 214 0.44 -6.66 1.44
N ASP A 215 1.55 -7.37 1.41
CA ASP A 215 2.73 -7.03 2.22
C ASP A 215 3.35 -5.70 1.79
N THR A 216 3.45 -5.48 0.48
CA THR A 216 4.04 -4.27 -0.11
C THR A 216 3.21 -3.04 0.24
N ILE A 217 1.88 -3.12 0.09
CA ILE A 217 0.95 -2.05 0.45
C ILE A 217 1.01 -1.77 1.95
N SER A 218 0.98 -2.82 2.77
CA SER A 218 0.98 -2.70 4.23
C SER A 218 2.22 -1.97 4.73
N LEU A 219 3.41 -2.30 4.22
CA LEU A 219 4.63 -1.63 4.64
C LEU A 219 4.66 -0.17 4.15
N ALA A 220 4.28 0.11 2.89
CA ALA A 220 4.19 1.48 2.37
C ALA A 220 3.20 2.35 3.19
N GLN A 221 2.06 1.79 3.60
CA GLN A 221 1.11 2.46 4.49
C GLN A 221 1.68 2.74 5.88
N ARG A 222 2.41 1.77 6.45
CA ARG A 222 3.06 1.90 7.77
C ARG A 222 4.16 2.95 7.77
N MET A 223 4.88 3.12 6.66
CA MET A 223 5.85 4.18 6.46
C MET A 223 5.25 5.58 6.61
N CYS A 224 3.99 5.76 6.25
CA CYS A 224 3.27 7.03 6.43
C CYS A 224 3.10 7.45 7.90
N PHE A 225 3.35 6.57 8.88
CA PHE A 225 3.37 6.92 10.30
C PHE A 225 4.75 7.39 10.81
N ILE A 226 5.80 7.33 9.97
CA ILE A 226 7.14 7.82 10.30
C ILE A 226 7.14 9.34 10.16
N SER A 227 7.49 10.04 11.24
CA SER A 227 7.43 11.51 11.28
C SER A 227 8.76 12.22 11.02
N THR A 228 9.83 11.46 10.75
CA THR A 228 11.17 12.00 10.55
C THR A 228 11.36 12.65 9.18
N ALA A 229 10.53 12.28 8.20
CA ALA A 229 10.53 12.86 6.86
C ALA A 229 9.13 12.70 6.24
N VAL A 230 8.83 13.53 5.25
CA VAL A 230 7.58 13.41 4.46
C VAL A 230 7.64 12.21 3.52
N VAL A 231 8.80 11.93 2.92
CA VAL A 231 9.01 10.78 2.03
C VAL A 231 9.84 9.73 2.75
N VAL A 232 9.29 8.54 2.91
CA VAL A 232 9.93 7.38 3.54
C VAL A 232 9.96 6.24 2.54
N ILE A 233 11.11 5.61 2.37
CA ILE A 233 11.30 4.49 1.46
C ILE A 233 11.97 3.31 2.16
N SER A 234 11.74 2.10 1.65
CA SER A 234 12.44 0.90 2.12
C SER A 234 13.89 0.86 1.64
N THR A 235 14.70 0.04 2.31
CA THR A 235 16.07 -0.26 1.86
C THR A 235 16.08 -0.82 0.44
N GLU A 236 15.12 -1.67 0.07
CA GLU A 236 15.01 -2.23 -1.28
C GLU A 236 14.77 -1.14 -2.34
N VAL A 237 13.84 -0.21 -2.10
CA VAL A 237 13.58 0.92 -3.01
C VAL A 237 14.83 1.78 -3.18
N LYS A 238 15.60 2.02 -2.10
CA LYS A 238 16.87 2.73 -2.18
C LYS A 238 17.88 2.00 -3.10
N GLN A 239 18.08 0.70 -2.89
CA GLN A 239 19.01 -0.10 -3.67
C GLN A 239 18.65 -0.12 -5.15
N LEU A 240 17.37 -0.30 -5.47
CA LEU A 240 16.87 -0.25 -6.83
C LEU A 240 17.09 1.12 -7.47
N PHE A 241 16.79 2.20 -6.75
CA PHE A 241 16.99 3.56 -7.26
C PHE A 241 18.47 3.85 -7.56
N GLU A 242 19.38 3.48 -6.66
CA GLU A 242 20.81 3.68 -6.84
C GLU A 242 21.38 2.80 -7.98
N SER A 243 20.82 1.62 -8.21
CA SER A 243 21.22 0.74 -9.32
C SER A 243 20.74 1.25 -10.68
N GLU A 244 19.53 1.77 -10.77
CA GLU A 244 19.01 2.37 -12.01
C GLU A 244 19.64 3.75 -12.33
N ASN A 245 20.10 4.47 -11.30
CA ASN A 245 20.58 5.84 -11.42
C ASN A 245 22.04 5.95 -10.99
N LEU A 246 22.95 5.34 -11.72
CA LEU A 246 24.38 5.35 -11.40
C LEU A 246 24.92 6.75 -11.11
N GLY A 247 25.51 6.93 -9.94
CA GLY A 247 26.06 8.21 -9.47
C GLY A 247 25.06 9.17 -8.83
N LYS A 248 23.77 8.84 -8.76
CA LYS A 248 22.81 9.60 -7.98
C LYS A 248 22.64 8.96 -6.60
N VAL A 249 22.83 9.75 -5.56
CA VAL A 249 22.63 9.34 -4.17
C VAL A 249 21.38 9.99 -3.63
N ILE A 250 20.58 9.23 -2.90
CA ILE A 250 19.39 9.75 -2.22
C ILE A 250 19.80 10.77 -1.18
N ASN A 251 19.20 11.96 -1.25
CA ASN A 251 19.46 13.02 -0.29
C ASN A 251 18.76 12.72 1.05
N PRO A 252 19.51 12.45 2.14
CA PRO A 252 18.93 12.08 3.43
C PRO A 252 18.11 13.22 4.08
N ASN A 253 18.23 14.45 3.61
CA ASN A 253 17.40 15.57 4.08
C ASN A 253 16.01 15.61 3.43
N GLN A 254 15.79 14.85 2.37
CA GLN A 254 14.50 14.81 1.65
C GLN A 254 13.80 13.48 1.81
N ILE A 255 14.54 12.39 1.95
CA ILE A 255 14.02 11.03 2.02
C ILE A 255 14.60 10.33 3.25
N HIS A 256 13.74 9.78 4.08
CA HIS A 256 14.14 8.83 5.12
C HIS A 256 14.14 7.42 4.55
N VAL A 257 15.29 6.74 4.65
CA VAL A 257 15.41 5.34 4.25
C VAL A 257 15.31 4.48 5.50
N LEU A 258 14.29 3.62 5.57
CA LEU A 258 14.20 2.64 6.64
C LEU A 258 15.28 1.57 6.51
N THR A 259 15.94 1.31 7.60
CA THR A 259 16.83 0.14 7.72
C THR A 259 16.03 -1.13 7.94
N PRO A 260 16.53 -2.34 7.60
CA PRO A 260 15.81 -3.58 7.84
C PRO A 260 15.32 -3.78 9.28
N PRO A 261 16.08 -3.42 10.35
CA PRO A 261 15.56 -3.47 11.72
C PRO A 261 14.39 -2.49 11.98
N GLU A 262 14.36 -1.34 11.31
CA GLU A 262 13.26 -0.37 11.42
C GLU A 262 12.02 -0.86 10.68
N GLU A 263 12.19 -1.48 9.51
CA GLU A 263 11.11 -2.12 8.75
C GLU A 263 10.47 -3.25 9.58
N GLU A 264 11.27 -4.11 10.17
CA GLU A 264 10.80 -5.17 11.07
C GLU A 264 10.06 -4.59 12.28
N PHE A 265 10.65 -3.60 12.94
CA PHE A 265 10.05 -2.95 14.10
C PHE A 265 8.69 -2.34 13.79
N ILE A 266 8.60 -1.50 12.74
CA ILE A 266 7.33 -0.83 12.39
C ILE A 266 6.28 -1.85 11.92
N THR A 267 6.71 -2.89 11.23
CA THR A 267 5.83 -3.98 10.78
C THR A 267 5.20 -4.71 11.97
N ASN A 268 6.01 -5.17 12.93
CA ASN A 268 5.54 -5.89 14.09
C ASN A 268 4.70 -5.00 15.03
N TYR A 269 5.12 -3.74 15.23
CA TYR A 269 4.40 -2.78 16.04
C TYR A 269 3.01 -2.48 15.47
N MET A 270 2.95 -2.18 14.16
CA MET A 270 1.69 -1.84 13.51
C MET A 270 0.77 -3.04 13.37
N ALA A 271 1.28 -4.24 13.08
CA ALA A 271 0.47 -5.46 13.04
C ALA A 271 -0.21 -5.73 14.39
N PHE A 272 0.50 -5.48 15.51
CA PHE A 272 -0.07 -5.60 16.85
C PHE A 272 -1.10 -4.49 17.12
N ILE A 273 -0.82 -3.23 16.77
CA ILE A 273 -1.79 -2.13 16.88
C ILE A 273 -3.04 -2.42 16.05
N GLU A 274 -2.91 -2.80 14.79
CA GLU A 274 -4.02 -3.09 13.87
C GLU A 274 -4.96 -4.18 14.41
N LYS A 275 -4.42 -5.13 15.15
CA LYS A 275 -5.18 -6.19 15.82
C LYS A 275 -5.87 -5.72 17.11
N GLU A 276 -5.16 -4.95 17.94
CA GLU A 276 -5.54 -4.70 19.34
C GLU A 276 -6.04 -3.27 19.63
N TRP A 277 -6.06 -2.35 18.67
CA TRP A 277 -6.38 -0.93 18.91
C TRP A 277 -7.74 -0.66 19.55
N LYS A 278 -8.71 -1.57 19.37
CA LYS A 278 -10.04 -1.49 20.01
C LYS A 278 -10.03 -1.95 21.47
N ASN A 279 -9.01 -2.67 21.88
CA ASN A 279 -8.91 -3.18 23.24
C ASN A 279 -8.63 -2.04 24.22
N THR A 280 -9.64 -1.68 25.02
CA THR A 280 -9.58 -0.59 25.99
C THR A 280 -8.56 -0.81 27.11
N GLU A 281 -8.23 -2.06 27.41
CA GLU A 281 -7.30 -2.47 28.46
C GLU A 281 -5.84 -2.63 27.98
N LEU A 282 -5.57 -2.33 26.69
CA LEU A 282 -4.24 -2.46 26.10
C LEU A 282 -3.20 -1.60 26.82
N LYS A 283 -2.15 -2.25 27.32
CA LYS A 283 -1.04 -1.65 28.07
C LYS A 283 0.29 -1.79 27.34
N VAL A 284 1.27 -1.00 27.74
CA VAL A 284 2.63 -1.05 27.15
C VAL A 284 3.29 -2.42 27.39
N GLU A 285 2.99 -3.09 28.48
CA GLU A 285 3.48 -4.43 28.81
C GLU A 285 3.00 -5.50 27.82
N ASP A 286 1.84 -5.27 27.15
CA ASP A 286 1.33 -6.19 26.13
C ASP A 286 2.17 -6.13 24.85
N PHE A 287 2.75 -4.97 24.55
CA PHE A 287 3.68 -4.82 23.43
C PHE A 287 4.99 -5.60 23.70
N GLU A 288 5.52 -5.53 24.92
CA GLU A 288 6.71 -6.32 25.30
C GLU A 288 6.52 -7.81 25.02
N LYS A 289 5.39 -8.36 25.44
CA LYS A 289 5.07 -9.79 25.28
C LYS A 289 4.87 -10.19 23.82
N ASN A 290 4.25 -9.32 23.02
CA ASN A 290 3.86 -9.67 21.65
C ASN A 290 4.94 -9.33 20.60
N ILE A 291 5.74 -8.29 20.83
CA ILE A 291 6.78 -7.84 19.88
C ILE A 291 8.17 -8.34 20.32
N GLY A 292 8.33 -8.81 21.57
CA GLY A 292 9.60 -9.35 22.06
C GLY A 292 10.68 -8.30 22.33
N ILE A 293 10.29 -7.03 22.60
CA ILE A 293 11.23 -5.92 22.88
C ILE A 293 10.94 -5.27 24.23
N SER A 294 11.97 -4.84 24.95
CA SER A 294 11.81 -4.20 26.24
C SER A 294 11.08 -2.87 26.13
N LYS A 295 10.37 -2.47 27.20
CA LYS A 295 9.64 -1.20 27.31
C LYS A 295 10.54 0.01 26.95
N SER A 296 11.77 0.03 27.43
CA SER A 296 12.71 1.12 27.14
C SER A 296 13.08 1.19 25.66
N LYS A 297 13.31 0.04 25.00
CA LYS A 297 13.56 -0.02 23.57
C LYS A 297 12.35 0.43 22.79
N LEU A 298 11.15 -0.05 23.15
CA LEU A 298 9.88 0.34 22.52
C LEU A 298 9.69 1.87 22.55
N TYR A 299 9.84 2.50 23.73
CA TYR A 299 9.71 3.95 23.85
C TYR A 299 10.71 4.71 23.00
N ARG A 300 11.98 4.30 23.03
CA ARG A 300 13.06 4.93 22.24
C ARG A 300 12.78 4.86 20.75
N GLU A 301 12.46 3.67 20.22
CA GLU A 301 12.20 3.49 18.79
C GLU A 301 10.94 4.25 18.36
N MET A 302 9.86 4.23 19.15
CA MET A 302 8.64 4.97 18.85
C MET A 302 8.87 6.49 18.81
N ILE A 303 9.59 7.05 19.79
CA ILE A 303 9.93 8.49 19.79
C ILE A 303 10.82 8.81 18.57
N ARG A 304 11.80 7.98 18.28
CA ARG A 304 12.73 8.19 17.18
C ARG A 304 12.03 8.16 15.81
N LEU A 305 11.17 7.19 15.57
CA LEU A 305 10.52 7.00 14.28
C LEU A 305 9.25 7.85 14.10
N THR A 306 8.43 7.97 15.14
CA THR A 306 7.10 8.58 15.02
C THR A 306 6.95 9.91 15.77
N GLY A 307 7.98 10.33 16.52
CA GLY A 307 7.89 11.50 17.40
C GLY A 307 6.94 11.34 18.59
N LYS A 308 6.35 10.14 18.78
CA LYS A 308 5.31 9.88 19.78
C LYS A 308 5.67 8.71 20.67
N SER A 309 5.31 8.79 21.96
CA SER A 309 5.37 7.60 22.83
C SER A 309 4.32 6.56 22.39
N PRO A 310 4.47 5.27 22.76
CA PRO A 310 3.51 4.21 22.39
C PRO A 310 2.05 4.56 22.73
N ASN A 311 1.80 5.08 23.93
CA ASN A 311 0.45 5.46 24.35
C ASN A 311 -0.11 6.66 23.57
N VAL A 312 0.71 7.65 23.27
CA VAL A 312 0.31 8.81 22.46
C VAL A 312 0.04 8.36 21.02
N PHE A 313 0.86 7.48 20.48
CA PHE A 313 0.64 6.92 19.15
C PHE A 313 -0.69 6.14 19.08
N LEU A 314 -0.95 5.24 20.03
CA LEU A 314 -2.20 4.49 20.12
C LEU A 314 -3.42 5.43 20.22
N LEU A 315 -3.34 6.49 21.04
CA LEU A 315 -4.40 7.50 21.13
C LEU A 315 -4.67 8.17 19.78
N TYR A 316 -3.61 8.59 19.07
CA TYR A 316 -3.75 9.22 17.75
C TYR A 316 -4.29 8.24 16.70
N TYR A 317 -3.86 6.99 16.74
CA TYR A 317 -4.36 5.93 15.87
C TYR A 317 -5.87 5.69 16.08
N ARG A 318 -6.33 5.58 17.34
CA ARG A 318 -7.75 5.48 17.70
C ARG A 318 -8.56 6.67 17.21
N LEU A 319 -8.06 7.88 17.40
CA LEU A 319 -8.74 9.11 16.95
C LEU A 319 -8.84 9.15 15.41
N ARG A 320 -7.82 8.73 14.69
CA ARG A 320 -7.87 8.63 13.23
C ARG A 320 -8.90 7.60 12.77
N LYS A 321 -8.92 6.42 13.40
CA LYS A 321 -9.94 5.39 13.10
C LYS A 321 -11.35 5.86 13.44
N SER A 322 -11.53 6.57 14.54
CA SER A 322 -12.84 7.14 14.93
C SER A 322 -13.33 8.18 13.92
N LEU A 323 -12.44 9.00 13.35
CA LEU A 323 -12.79 9.95 12.29
C LEU A 323 -13.33 9.21 11.06
N GLN A 324 -12.66 8.14 10.63
CA GLN A 324 -13.12 7.30 9.52
C GLN A 324 -14.48 6.63 9.79
N LEU A 325 -14.74 6.23 11.04
CA LEU A 325 -16.04 5.69 11.44
C LEU A 325 -17.12 6.76 11.38
N LEU A 326 -16.89 7.96 11.94
CA LEU A 326 -17.85 9.08 11.89
C LEU A 326 -18.23 9.46 10.44
N GLN A 327 -17.29 9.41 9.50
CA GLN A 327 -17.54 9.73 8.10
C GLN A 327 -18.35 8.64 7.37
N LYS A 328 -18.21 7.38 7.78
CA LYS A 328 -18.86 6.23 7.11
C LYS A 328 -20.22 5.86 7.68
N GLN A 329 -20.46 6.15 8.95
CA GLN A 329 -21.59 5.61 9.69
C GLN A 329 -22.56 6.72 10.12
N LYS A 330 -23.86 6.36 10.15
CA LYS A 330 -24.94 7.13 10.81
C LYS A 330 -25.02 6.82 12.31
N GLU A 331 -23.91 6.41 12.93
CA GLU A 331 -23.88 5.94 14.32
C GLU A 331 -23.77 7.09 15.31
N ASN A 332 -24.27 6.83 16.52
CA ASN A 332 -24.17 7.73 17.66
C ASN A 332 -22.68 7.92 18.06
N VAL A 333 -22.28 9.15 18.34
CA VAL A 333 -20.91 9.51 18.79
C VAL A 333 -20.42 8.63 19.95
N SER A 334 -21.31 8.20 20.84
CA SER A 334 -20.96 7.32 21.96
C SER A 334 -20.58 5.91 21.52
N GLU A 335 -21.26 5.35 20.52
CA GLU A 335 -20.93 4.06 19.92
C GLU A 335 -19.58 4.11 19.23
N VAL A 336 -19.36 5.16 18.42
CA VAL A 336 -18.05 5.37 17.77
C VAL A 336 -16.92 5.47 18.80
N ALA A 337 -17.16 6.10 19.96
CA ALA A 337 -16.16 6.17 21.04
C ALA A 337 -15.79 4.76 21.54
N PHE A 338 -16.77 3.91 21.84
CA PHE A 338 -16.51 2.54 22.32
C PHE A 338 -15.89 1.68 21.22
N ASP A 339 -16.39 1.73 19.98
CA ASP A 339 -15.85 1.01 18.82
C ASP A 339 -14.44 1.44 18.45
N SER A 340 -14.03 2.62 18.90
CA SER A 340 -12.67 3.14 18.72
C SER A 340 -11.76 2.90 19.94
N GLY A 341 -12.16 2.03 20.88
CA GLY A 341 -11.35 1.62 22.02
C GLY A 341 -11.24 2.67 23.14
N PHE A 342 -12.23 3.57 23.27
CA PHE A 342 -12.32 4.50 24.38
C PHE A 342 -13.30 3.98 25.43
N ASN A 343 -12.92 4.03 26.73
CA ASN A 343 -13.79 3.66 27.85
C ASN A 343 -14.83 4.73 28.21
N SER A 344 -14.67 5.96 27.72
CA SER A 344 -15.52 7.09 28.06
C SER A 344 -15.73 7.99 26.85
N PRO A 345 -17.01 8.18 26.42
CA PRO A 345 -17.36 9.12 25.36
C PRO A 345 -16.94 10.57 25.69
N SER A 346 -16.99 10.96 26.94
CA SER A 346 -16.56 12.32 27.37
C SER A 346 -15.05 12.51 27.22
N TYR A 347 -14.24 11.49 27.56
CA TYR A 347 -12.80 11.52 27.34
C TYR A 347 -12.46 11.50 25.84
N TYR A 348 -13.15 10.67 25.08
CA TYR A 348 -13.05 10.64 23.61
C TYR A 348 -13.29 12.02 23.01
N ALA A 349 -14.44 12.65 23.32
CA ALA A 349 -14.80 13.97 22.79
C ALA A 349 -13.76 15.05 23.14
N LYS A 350 -13.21 15.02 24.36
CA LYS A 350 -12.11 15.91 24.77
C LYS A 350 -10.84 15.69 23.95
N CYS A 351 -10.43 14.44 23.73
CA CYS A 351 -9.25 14.10 22.93
C CYS A 351 -9.44 14.44 21.45
N PHE A 352 -10.62 14.15 20.90
CA PHE A 352 -11.01 14.45 19.53
C PHE A 352 -10.97 15.96 19.27
N ARG A 353 -11.64 16.77 20.14
CA ARG A 353 -11.60 18.24 20.05
C ARG A 353 -10.18 18.79 20.16
N LYS A 354 -9.35 18.21 21.05
CA LYS A 354 -7.95 18.64 21.16
C LYS A 354 -7.15 18.40 19.89
N LYS A 355 -7.42 17.28 19.20
CA LYS A 355 -6.71 16.92 17.95
C LYS A 355 -7.27 17.66 16.73
N TYR A 356 -8.60 17.70 16.58
CA TYR A 356 -9.27 18.15 15.36
C TYR A 356 -9.90 19.54 15.45
N GLY A 357 -9.93 20.17 16.63
CA GLY A 357 -10.48 21.51 16.84
C GLY A 357 -11.99 21.60 16.99
N ILE A 358 -12.73 20.55 16.61
CA ILE A 358 -14.19 20.47 16.65
C ILE A 358 -14.66 19.28 17.50
N MET A 359 -15.94 19.28 17.88
CA MET A 359 -16.55 18.13 18.57
C MET A 359 -16.89 17.02 17.56
N PRO A 360 -16.82 15.72 17.96
CA PRO A 360 -17.22 14.60 17.07
C PRO A 360 -18.66 14.72 16.57
N SER A 361 -19.57 15.30 17.39
CA SER A 361 -20.99 15.54 17.05
C SER A 361 -21.19 16.53 15.89
N GLU A 362 -20.22 17.37 15.60
CA GLU A 362 -20.26 18.33 14.48
C GLU A 362 -20.01 17.67 13.12
N LEU A 363 -19.46 16.44 13.12
CA LEU A 363 -19.20 15.65 11.89
C LEU A 363 -20.31 14.64 11.57
N VAL A 364 -21.22 14.40 12.50
CA VAL A 364 -22.35 13.49 12.26
C VAL A 364 -23.43 14.26 11.51
N PRO A 365 -23.90 13.81 10.32
CA PRO A 365 -25.03 14.43 9.63
C PRO A 365 -26.27 14.43 10.54
N GLN A 366 -26.93 15.59 10.66
CA GLN A 366 -28.20 15.71 11.39
C GLN A 366 -29.33 15.03 10.64
#